data_31dec40dd3c62420801fb784984792ee
#
_entry.id   31dec40dd3c62420801fb784984792ee
#
_cell.length_a   1.000
_cell.length_b   1.000
_cell.length_c   1.000
_cell.angle_alpha   90.00
_cell.angle_beta   90.00
_cell.angle_gamma   90.00
#
_symmetry.space_group_name_H-M   'P 1'
#
loop_
_entity.id
_entity.type
_entity.pdbx_description
1 polymer ?
#
loop_
_entity_poly.entity_id
_entity_poly.type
_entity_poly.pdbx_seq_one_letter_code
_entity_poly.pdbx_strand_id
1 'polypeptide(L)'
;MPKELIAQTPLEPRDSSRLLVLDREKQTLEHKHFYDIIDYLNEGDLLVANDSRVLPARIYGIKDETGAKVEFLLLKQVANNRWETLCKPGKKARVGTKFSFGNGILRATVVDVKDDGNRIVDFDCEENFFTTLDKIGQMPLPPYITAELKDKERYQTVYSHELGSAAAPTAGLHFTTELMDRIKAKGVKIAYVTLHVGLGTFRPVKVDDVTKHKMHSEHYEVPEETAKLINETKKNGGRVIAVGTTSCRTLESVAAMYGEIKPCEGFTDIFIYPGFEFKVLDGLITNFHLPESTLIMLVSAFAGYDFIMNAYKEAVKEKYRFFSFGDAMFIS
;
A
#
# COMPACT_ATOMS: atom_id res chain seq x y z
N MET A 1 16.47 -7.38 12.88
CA MET A 1 16.48 -7.73 11.44
C MET A 1 17.71 -7.10 10.79
N PRO A 2 18.53 -7.86 10.06
CA PRO A 2 19.69 -7.35 9.32
C PRO A 2 19.26 -6.39 8.19
N LYS A 3 19.99 -5.28 8.02
CA LYS A 3 19.65 -4.26 7.01
C LYS A 3 19.87 -4.75 5.58
N GLU A 4 20.80 -5.67 5.38
CA GLU A 4 21.10 -6.30 4.10
C GLU A 4 19.96 -7.14 3.52
N LEU A 5 18.98 -7.53 4.34
CA LEU A 5 17.78 -8.23 3.89
C LEU A 5 16.70 -7.29 3.35
N ILE A 6 16.86 -5.99 3.49
CA ILE A 6 15.92 -5.00 2.92
C ILE A 6 16.08 -4.96 1.41
N ALA A 7 15.07 -5.42 0.69
CA ALA A 7 15.09 -5.44 -0.77
C ALA A 7 15.14 -4.02 -1.35
N GLN A 8 16.14 -3.76 -2.18
CA GLN A 8 16.34 -2.46 -2.83
C GLN A 8 15.75 -2.41 -4.24
N THR A 9 15.59 -3.57 -4.87
CA THR A 9 15.09 -3.71 -6.25
C THR A 9 14.08 -4.84 -6.34
N PRO A 10 13.05 -4.73 -7.21
CA PRO A 10 12.13 -5.82 -7.48
C PRO A 10 12.82 -6.97 -8.23
N LEU A 11 12.26 -8.17 -8.11
CA LEU A 11 12.66 -9.35 -8.88
C LEU A 11 12.00 -9.37 -10.26
N GLU A 12 12.64 -10.07 -11.21
CA GLU A 12 12.10 -10.32 -12.54
C GLU A 12 12.22 -11.81 -12.85
N PRO A 13 11.12 -12.54 -13.16
CA PRO A 13 9.74 -12.06 -13.12
C PRO A 13 9.23 -11.78 -11.69
N ARG A 14 8.11 -11.05 -11.56
CA ARG A 14 7.55 -10.60 -10.26
C ARG A 14 7.24 -11.76 -9.33
N ASP A 15 6.67 -12.84 -9.86
CA ASP A 15 6.23 -14.03 -9.14
C ASP A 15 7.36 -15.02 -8.80
N SER A 16 8.60 -14.70 -9.18
CA SER A 16 9.79 -15.48 -8.75
C SER A 16 10.25 -15.14 -7.32
N SER A 17 9.61 -14.19 -6.64
CA SER A 17 9.85 -13.94 -5.22
C SER A 17 9.54 -15.17 -4.39
N ARG A 18 10.20 -15.33 -3.24
CA ARG A 18 9.89 -16.43 -2.31
C ARG A 18 8.56 -16.18 -1.62
N LEU A 19 7.91 -17.27 -1.25
CA LEU A 19 6.67 -17.29 -0.50
C LEU A 19 6.87 -18.13 0.76
N LEU A 20 6.63 -17.55 1.93
CA LEU A 20 6.50 -18.32 3.17
C LEU A 20 5.01 -18.57 3.43
N VAL A 21 4.61 -19.83 3.36
CA VAL A 21 3.23 -20.24 3.64
C VAL A 21 3.10 -20.58 5.12
N LEU A 22 2.12 -19.95 5.78
CA LEU A 22 1.81 -20.11 7.19
C LEU A 22 0.42 -20.71 7.35
N ASP A 23 0.34 -21.95 7.83
CA ASP A 23 -0.92 -22.59 8.25
C ASP A 23 -1.15 -22.28 9.73
N ARG A 24 -2.16 -21.41 10.01
CA ARG A 24 -2.47 -20.96 11.38
C ARG A 24 -3.03 -22.07 12.27
N GLU A 25 -3.77 -23.01 11.67
CA GLU A 25 -4.39 -24.11 12.42
C GLU A 25 -3.35 -25.15 12.83
N LYS A 26 -2.48 -25.55 11.87
CA LYS A 26 -1.43 -26.55 12.10
C LYS A 26 -0.15 -25.97 12.69
N GLN A 27 -0.01 -24.63 12.71
CA GLN A 27 1.21 -23.95 13.16
C GLN A 27 2.46 -24.40 12.39
N THR A 28 2.31 -24.59 11.05
CA THR A 28 3.39 -25.04 10.16
C THR A 28 3.83 -23.95 9.19
N LEU A 29 5.09 -24.04 8.77
CA LEU A 29 5.72 -23.14 7.79
C LEU A 29 6.20 -23.96 6.60
N GLU A 30 5.93 -23.46 5.38
CA GLU A 30 6.47 -24.04 4.14
C GLU A 30 7.16 -22.97 3.30
N HIS A 31 8.30 -23.33 2.69
CA HIS A 31 9.06 -22.43 1.82
C HIS A 31 8.73 -22.73 0.36
N LYS A 32 8.25 -21.74 -0.35
CA LYS A 32 7.80 -21.81 -1.74
C LYS A 32 8.27 -20.58 -2.54
N HIS A 33 7.88 -20.50 -3.80
CA HIS A 33 7.92 -19.28 -4.60
C HIS A 33 6.49 -18.72 -4.79
N PHE A 34 6.38 -17.44 -5.15
CA PHE A 34 5.07 -16.83 -5.24
C PHE A 34 4.19 -17.43 -6.32
N TYR A 35 4.76 -17.91 -7.42
CA TYR A 35 4.01 -18.62 -8.46
C TYR A 35 3.35 -19.93 -7.98
N ASP A 36 3.80 -20.50 -6.84
CA ASP A 36 3.20 -21.67 -6.21
C ASP A 36 1.95 -21.35 -5.39
N ILE A 37 1.59 -20.06 -5.22
CA ILE A 37 0.39 -19.63 -4.47
C ILE A 37 -0.87 -20.32 -4.98
N ILE A 38 -0.92 -20.62 -6.28
CA ILE A 38 -2.03 -21.30 -6.93
C ILE A 38 -2.35 -22.67 -6.29
N ASP A 39 -1.36 -23.36 -5.74
CA ASP A 39 -1.53 -24.67 -5.10
C ASP A 39 -2.27 -24.58 -3.76
N TYR A 40 -2.28 -23.38 -3.15
CA TYR A 40 -2.94 -23.10 -1.89
C TYR A 40 -4.32 -22.43 -2.03
N LEU A 41 -4.74 -22.16 -3.25
CA LEU A 41 -6.06 -21.61 -3.58
C LEU A 41 -7.00 -22.71 -4.07
N ASN A 42 -8.26 -22.64 -3.71
CA ASN A 42 -9.29 -23.61 -4.11
C ASN A 42 -10.31 -22.97 -5.05
N GLU A 43 -10.94 -23.78 -5.88
CA GLU A 43 -12.13 -23.33 -6.61
C GLU A 43 -13.18 -22.77 -5.65
N GLY A 44 -13.74 -21.61 -5.99
CA GLY A 44 -14.69 -20.89 -5.15
C GLY A 44 -14.07 -19.90 -4.18
N ASP A 45 -12.74 -19.88 -4.01
CA ASP A 45 -12.06 -18.81 -3.27
C ASP A 45 -12.16 -17.47 -3.99
N LEU A 46 -12.06 -16.36 -3.24
CA LEU A 46 -12.03 -15.01 -3.75
C LEU A 46 -10.78 -14.28 -3.25
N LEU A 47 -9.95 -13.84 -4.19
CA LEU A 47 -8.88 -12.87 -3.89
C LEU A 47 -9.45 -11.45 -3.97
N VAL A 48 -9.23 -10.65 -2.93
CA VAL A 48 -9.59 -9.21 -2.92
C VAL A 48 -8.33 -8.38 -2.90
N ALA A 49 -8.09 -7.63 -3.97
CA ALA A 49 -6.87 -6.85 -4.17
C ALA A 49 -7.16 -5.34 -4.17
N ASN A 50 -6.17 -4.54 -3.81
CA ASN A 50 -6.25 -3.08 -3.87
C ASN A 50 -5.72 -2.59 -5.23
N ASP A 51 -6.57 -1.95 -6.03
CA ASP A 51 -6.29 -1.50 -7.39
C ASP A 51 -5.79 -0.04 -7.45
N SER A 52 -5.49 0.56 -6.31
CA SER A 52 -4.95 1.91 -6.29
C SER A 52 -3.63 2.01 -7.05
N ARG A 53 -3.47 3.12 -7.80
CA ARG A 53 -2.29 3.44 -8.59
C ARG A 53 -1.53 4.59 -7.95
N VAL A 54 -0.22 4.41 -7.84
CA VAL A 54 0.66 5.40 -7.22
C VAL A 54 0.89 6.57 -8.19
N LEU A 55 0.72 7.78 -7.67
CA LEU A 55 1.11 8.99 -8.38
C LEU A 55 2.65 9.17 -8.34
N PRO A 56 3.28 9.68 -9.40
CA PRO A 56 4.66 10.15 -9.33
C PRO A 56 4.74 11.46 -8.52
N ALA A 57 4.36 11.34 -7.25
CA ALA A 57 4.01 12.43 -6.35
C ALA A 57 5.21 13.25 -5.84
N ARG A 58 6.46 12.82 -6.12
CA ARG A 58 7.66 13.54 -5.73
C ARG A 58 8.17 14.40 -6.88
N ILE A 59 8.13 15.72 -6.71
CA ILE A 59 8.59 16.69 -7.72
C ILE A 59 9.58 17.68 -7.11
N TYR A 60 10.46 18.22 -7.93
CA TYR A 60 11.48 19.19 -7.51
C TYR A 60 11.25 20.53 -8.17
N GLY A 61 10.91 21.53 -7.36
CA GLY A 61 10.68 22.89 -7.79
C GLY A 61 11.88 23.79 -7.53
N ILE A 62 12.01 24.79 -8.38
CA ILE A 62 12.96 25.90 -8.22
C ILE A 62 12.16 27.12 -7.76
N LYS A 63 12.57 27.70 -6.64
CA LYS A 63 11.96 28.93 -6.13
C LYS A 63 12.27 30.08 -7.09
N ASP A 64 11.24 30.73 -7.63
CA ASP A 64 11.39 31.71 -8.73
C ASP A 64 12.30 32.91 -8.33
N GLU A 65 12.18 33.40 -7.09
CA GLU A 65 12.96 34.55 -6.63
C GLU A 65 14.46 34.25 -6.37
N THR A 66 14.80 33.02 -5.97
CA THR A 66 16.14 32.74 -5.41
C THR A 66 16.86 31.59 -6.08
N GLY A 67 16.21 30.87 -7.00
CA GLY A 67 16.76 29.67 -7.61
C GLY A 67 16.91 28.46 -6.65
N ALA A 68 16.39 28.56 -5.44
CA ALA A 68 16.55 27.51 -4.45
C ALA A 68 15.71 26.27 -4.78
N LYS A 69 16.35 25.10 -4.81
CA LYS A 69 15.67 23.81 -5.02
C LYS A 69 14.88 23.40 -3.77
N VAL A 70 13.63 22.93 -3.98
CA VAL A 70 12.73 22.41 -2.94
C VAL A 70 12.07 21.16 -3.48
N GLU A 71 12.04 20.09 -2.67
CA GLU A 71 11.27 18.89 -2.93
C GLU A 71 9.83 19.12 -2.47
N PHE A 72 8.88 18.74 -3.32
CA PHE A 72 7.45 18.68 -3.01
C PHE A 72 7.00 17.23 -3.12
N LEU A 73 6.31 16.76 -2.09
CA LEU A 73 5.69 15.47 -2.08
C LEU A 73 4.19 15.66 -1.93
N LEU A 74 3.45 15.36 -2.99
CA LEU A 74 2.00 15.46 -3.01
C LEU A 74 1.39 14.42 -2.07
N LEU A 75 0.50 14.84 -1.17
CA LEU A 75 -0.10 13.97 -0.15
C LEU A 75 -1.57 13.70 -0.42
N LYS A 76 -2.35 14.76 -0.65
CA LYS A 76 -3.79 14.71 -0.83
C LYS A 76 -4.25 15.84 -1.72
N GLN A 77 -5.10 15.54 -2.68
CA GLN A 77 -5.82 16.55 -3.44
C GLN A 77 -6.95 17.13 -2.56
N VAL A 78 -6.99 18.45 -2.42
CA VAL A 78 -8.00 19.15 -1.60
C VAL A 78 -9.00 19.91 -2.45
N ALA A 79 -8.61 20.28 -3.68
CA ALA A 79 -9.48 20.82 -4.72
C ALA A 79 -8.84 20.62 -6.09
N ASN A 80 -9.49 21.06 -7.17
CA ASN A 80 -8.90 20.98 -8.52
C ASN A 80 -7.55 21.70 -8.54
N ASN A 81 -6.49 20.98 -8.92
CA ASN A 81 -5.09 21.44 -8.94
C ASN A 81 -4.56 22.02 -7.61
N ARG A 82 -5.28 21.84 -6.51
CA ARG A 82 -4.86 22.23 -5.17
C ARG A 82 -4.55 21.00 -4.33
N TRP A 83 -3.33 20.96 -3.78
CA TRP A 83 -2.82 19.81 -3.05
C TRP A 83 -2.27 20.17 -1.69
N GLU A 84 -2.50 19.31 -0.74
CA GLU A 84 -1.70 19.23 0.47
C GLU A 84 -0.37 18.57 0.15
N THR A 85 0.76 19.21 0.52
CA THR A 85 2.10 18.76 0.15
C THR A 85 3.05 18.83 1.34
N LEU A 86 4.00 17.90 1.40
CA LEU A 86 5.17 18.02 2.25
C LEU A 86 6.30 18.68 1.44
N CYS A 87 6.86 19.78 1.95
CA CYS A 87 7.95 20.51 1.29
C CYS A 87 9.26 20.38 2.06
N LYS A 88 10.35 20.07 1.36
CA LYS A 88 11.68 19.94 1.96
C LYS A 88 12.75 20.71 1.17
N PRO A 89 13.44 21.69 1.78
CA PRO A 89 13.27 22.20 3.13
C PRO A 89 12.05 23.13 3.27
N GLY A 90 11.20 22.87 4.27
CA GLY A 90 9.95 23.62 4.48
C GLY A 90 10.11 25.13 4.71
N LYS A 91 11.27 25.56 5.23
CA LYS A 91 11.57 26.98 5.46
C LYS A 91 11.53 27.83 4.18
N LYS A 92 11.73 27.22 3.01
CA LYS A 92 11.74 27.89 1.71
C LYS A 92 10.35 28.00 1.07
N ALA A 93 9.37 27.20 1.55
CA ALA A 93 8.00 27.18 1.04
C ALA A 93 7.06 27.89 2.03
N ARG A 94 7.06 29.22 2.03
CA ARG A 94 6.18 30.09 2.82
C ARG A 94 4.97 30.49 1.98
N VAL A 95 3.90 30.91 2.63
CA VAL A 95 2.71 31.46 1.92
C VAL A 95 3.12 32.56 0.94
N GLY A 96 2.58 32.52 -0.26
CA GLY A 96 2.86 33.43 -1.39
C GLY A 96 4.12 33.07 -2.18
N THR A 97 4.93 32.09 -1.75
CA THR A 97 6.12 31.67 -2.50
C THR A 97 5.72 30.95 -3.78
N LYS A 98 6.38 31.30 -4.90
CA LYS A 98 6.19 30.69 -6.23
C LYS A 98 7.35 29.79 -6.61
N PHE A 99 7.02 28.71 -7.32
CA PHE A 99 7.96 27.70 -7.78
C PHE A 99 7.66 27.30 -9.22
N SER A 100 8.72 26.98 -9.96
CA SER A 100 8.67 26.41 -11.29
C SER A 100 9.27 25.00 -11.30
N PHE A 101 8.64 24.08 -12.04
CA PHE A 101 9.05 22.66 -12.15
C PHE A 101 9.17 22.30 -13.64
N GLY A 102 10.08 21.35 -13.96
CA GLY A 102 10.23 20.81 -15.31
C GLY A 102 10.44 21.87 -16.37
N ASN A 103 11.35 22.82 -16.11
CA ASN A 103 11.60 23.99 -16.99
C ASN A 103 10.36 24.88 -17.23
N GLY A 104 9.46 24.96 -16.23
CA GLY A 104 8.31 25.86 -16.26
C GLY A 104 7.00 25.26 -16.79
N ILE A 105 6.98 23.97 -17.14
CA ILE A 105 5.75 23.28 -17.59
C ILE A 105 4.72 23.11 -16.47
N LEU A 106 5.16 23.15 -15.19
CA LEU A 106 4.30 23.22 -14.02
C LEU A 106 4.78 24.36 -13.14
N ARG A 107 3.84 25.15 -12.65
CA ARG A 107 4.06 26.24 -11.69
C ARG A 107 3.28 25.96 -10.41
N ALA A 108 3.73 26.51 -9.29
CA ALA A 108 3.03 26.38 -8.03
C ALA A 108 3.11 27.66 -7.20
N THR A 109 2.06 27.87 -6.41
CA THR A 109 2.02 28.93 -5.39
C THR A 109 1.60 28.30 -4.06
N VAL A 110 2.38 28.53 -3.01
CA VAL A 110 2.01 28.12 -1.64
C VAL A 110 0.91 29.06 -1.15
N VAL A 111 -0.27 28.52 -0.84
CA VAL A 111 -1.43 29.32 -0.41
C VAL A 111 -1.67 29.25 1.09
N ASP A 112 -1.20 28.17 1.77
CA ASP A 112 -1.36 28.02 3.21
C ASP A 112 -0.28 27.11 3.81
N VAL A 113 -0.07 27.21 5.12
CA VAL A 113 0.83 26.33 5.91
C VAL A 113 0.05 25.81 7.11
N LYS A 114 -0.18 24.50 7.14
CA LYS A 114 -0.91 23.80 8.20
C LYS A 114 -0.09 23.69 9.49
N ASP A 115 -0.75 23.43 10.62
CA ASP A 115 -0.12 23.26 11.94
C ASP A 115 0.89 22.10 11.98
N ASP A 116 0.66 21.03 11.21
CA ASP A 116 1.56 19.88 11.08
C ASP A 116 2.77 20.16 10.17
N GLY A 117 2.85 21.37 9.61
CA GLY A 117 3.91 21.81 8.72
C GLY A 117 3.71 21.45 7.25
N ASN A 118 2.61 20.80 6.86
CA ASN A 118 2.26 20.60 5.47
C ASN A 118 1.86 21.93 4.81
N ARG A 119 1.96 21.99 3.49
CA ARG A 119 1.59 23.16 2.69
C ARG A 119 0.37 22.86 1.84
N ILE A 120 -0.49 23.85 1.71
CA ILE A 120 -1.51 23.85 0.66
C ILE A 120 -0.92 24.61 -0.52
N VAL A 121 -0.91 23.98 -1.67
CA VAL A 121 -0.24 24.47 -2.88
C VAL A 121 -1.22 24.42 -4.04
N ASP A 122 -1.36 25.56 -4.72
CA ASP A 122 -2.05 25.65 -6.00
C ASP A 122 -1.05 25.40 -7.12
N PHE A 123 -1.39 24.45 -7.99
CA PHE A 123 -0.61 24.14 -9.18
C PHE A 123 -1.28 24.71 -10.42
N ASP A 124 -0.46 25.20 -11.34
CA ASP A 124 -0.89 25.75 -12.63
C ASP A 124 -0.04 25.14 -13.76
N CYS A 125 -0.71 24.61 -14.78
CA CYS A 125 -0.10 23.99 -15.95
C CYS A 125 -1.03 24.13 -17.15
N GLU A 126 -0.46 24.19 -18.35
CA GLU A 126 -1.20 24.31 -19.61
C GLU A 126 -1.91 23.00 -19.99
N GLU A 127 -1.27 21.86 -19.71
CA GLU A 127 -1.82 20.52 -19.92
C GLU A 127 -2.56 20.00 -18.69
N ASN A 128 -3.17 18.81 -18.82
CA ASN A 128 -3.72 18.11 -17.66
C ASN A 128 -2.66 17.89 -16.58
N PHE A 129 -3.01 18.17 -15.33
CA PHE A 129 -2.10 18.10 -14.18
C PHE A 129 -1.41 16.73 -14.05
N PHE A 130 -2.17 15.65 -14.18
CA PHE A 130 -1.63 14.28 -14.04
C PHE A 130 -0.68 13.92 -15.19
N THR A 131 -1.00 14.35 -16.43
CA THR A 131 -0.11 14.19 -17.58
C THR A 131 1.21 14.95 -17.39
N THR A 132 1.13 16.17 -16.84
CA THR A 132 2.32 16.96 -16.52
C THR A 132 3.13 16.30 -15.40
N LEU A 133 2.45 15.78 -14.36
CA LEU A 133 3.07 15.09 -13.26
C LEU A 133 3.84 13.83 -13.71
N ASP A 134 3.29 13.06 -14.65
CA ASP A 134 3.97 11.88 -15.23
C ASP A 134 5.28 12.23 -15.92
N LYS A 135 5.39 13.41 -16.54
CA LYS A 135 6.61 13.88 -17.21
C LYS A 135 7.72 14.25 -16.23
N ILE A 136 7.41 14.86 -15.09
CA ILE A 136 8.40 15.45 -14.17
C ILE A 136 8.49 14.77 -12.80
N GLY A 137 7.49 13.99 -12.45
CA GLY A 137 7.38 13.36 -11.14
C GLY A 137 8.21 12.09 -11.03
N GLN A 138 8.62 11.82 -9.79
CA GLN A 138 9.28 10.59 -9.40
C GLN A 138 8.38 9.78 -8.48
N MET A 139 8.51 8.45 -8.54
CA MET A 139 7.78 7.55 -7.64
C MET A 139 8.19 7.81 -6.19
N PRO A 140 7.23 7.99 -5.28
CA PRO A 140 7.51 8.26 -3.86
C PRO A 140 7.86 6.98 -3.13
N LEU A 141 9.00 6.37 -3.47
CA LEU A 141 9.46 5.15 -2.81
C LEU A 141 9.63 5.35 -1.30
N PRO A 142 9.38 4.30 -0.51
CA PRO A 142 9.64 4.31 0.93
C PRO A 142 11.09 4.67 1.26
N PRO A 143 11.36 5.30 2.42
CA PRO A 143 12.68 5.84 2.75
C PRO A 143 13.78 4.78 2.93
N TYR A 144 13.42 3.51 3.11
CA TYR A 144 14.37 2.39 3.19
C TYR A 144 14.82 1.87 1.82
N ILE A 145 14.19 2.29 0.73
CA ILE A 145 14.64 2.04 -0.65
C ILE A 145 15.46 3.24 -1.07
N THR A 146 16.76 3.05 -1.20
CA THR A 146 17.73 4.08 -1.61
C THR A 146 18.22 3.90 -3.04
N ALA A 147 17.99 2.71 -3.63
CA ALA A 147 18.30 2.44 -5.01
C ALA A 147 17.34 3.18 -5.96
N GLU A 148 17.86 3.64 -7.09
CA GLU A 148 17.05 4.25 -8.13
C GLU A 148 16.16 3.22 -8.81
N LEU A 149 14.88 3.54 -8.95
CA LEU A 149 13.94 2.72 -9.69
C LEU A 149 13.98 3.10 -11.17
N LYS A 150 14.53 2.24 -12.00
CA LYS A 150 14.69 2.48 -13.44
C LYS A 150 13.37 2.49 -14.21
N ASP A 151 12.45 1.62 -13.79
CA ASP A 151 11.12 1.48 -14.38
C ASP A 151 10.05 1.78 -13.33
N LYS A 152 9.33 2.88 -13.52
CA LYS A 152 8.25 3.32 -12.61
C LYS A 152 7.14 2.28 -12.45
N GLU A 153 6.83 1.52 -13.51
CA GLU A 153 5.79 0.49 -13.49
C GLU A 153 6.15 -0.70 -12.57
N ARG A 154 7.42 -0.84 -12.18
CA ARG A 154 7.81 -1.86 -11.19
C ARG A 154 7.34 -1.54 -9.75
N TYR A 155 6.89 -0.30 -9.49
CA TYR A 155 6.23 0.09 -8.23
C TYR A 155 4.72 0.26 -8.42
N GLN A 156 4.14 -0.42 -9.42
CA GLN A 156 2.71 -0.52 -9.68
C GLN A 156 2.31 -1.99 -9.76
N THR A 157 1.09 -2.32 -9.29
CA THR A 157 0.52 -3.66 -9.55
C THR A 157 0.07 -3.75 -11.00
N VAL A 158 0.03 -4.97 -11.56
CA VAL A 158 -0.39 -5.20 -12.96
C VAL A 158 -1.87 -4.87 -13.20
N TYR A 159 -2.63 -4.67 -12.13
CA TYR A 159 -4.05 -4.34 -12.15
C TYR A 159 -4.38 -2.94 -11.60
N SER A 160 -3.37 -2.13 -11.32
CA SER A 160 -3.60 -0.78 -10.77
C SER A 160 -4.20 0.17 -11.80
N HIS A 161 -5.27 0.89 -11.43
CA HIS A 161 -5.87 1.89 -12.30
C HIS A 161 -6.42 3.12 -11.55
N GLU A 162 -6.86 3.00 -10.28
CA GLU A 162 -7.41 4.12 -9.51
C GLU A 162 -6.31 5.04 -8.98
N LEU A 163 -6.09 6.17 -9.65
CA LEU A 163 -5.05 7.14 -9.30
C LEU A 163 -5.34 7.84 -7.97
N GLY A 164 -4.30 8.03 -7.14
CA GLY A 164 -4.44 8.82 -5.89
C GLY A 164 -3.58 8.32 -4.73
N SER A 165 -2.95 7.15 -4.86
CA SER A 165 -2.14 6.59 -3.78
C SER A 165 -0.74 7.21 -3.73
N ALA A 166 -0.23 7.44 -2.53
CA ALA A 166 1.16 7.84 -2.30
C ALA A 166 2.12 6.65 -2.15
N ALA A 167 1.59 5.43 -2.02
CA ALA A 167 2.38 4.19 -1.95
C ALA A 167 1.64 3.03 -2.60
N ALA A 168 2.39 2.08 -3.18
CA ALA A 168 1.82 0.89 -3.79
C ALA A 168 1.29 -0.11 -2.74
N PRO A 169 0.21 -0.85 -3.05
CA PRO A 169 -0.19 -2.03 -2.29
C PRO A 169 0.77 -3.18 -2.59
N THR A 170 1.90 -3.20 -1.87
CA THR A 170 3.12 -3.94 -2.26
C THR A 170 2.95 -5.45 -2.32
N ALA A 171 2.01 -6.05 -1.61
CA ALA A 171 1.69 -7.47 -1.75
C ALA A 171 1.16 -7.84 -3.15
N GLY A 172 0.54 -6.88 -3.83
CA GLY A 172 0.09 -7.04 -5.21
C GLY A 172 1.21 -6.99 -6.25
N LEU A 173 2.41 -6.50 -5.88
CA LEU A 173 3.54 -6.42 -6.80
C LEU A 173 4.09 -7.79 -7.21
N HIS A 174 3.77 -8.83 -6.47
CA HIS A 174 4.18 -10.21 -6.76
C HIS A 174 3.39 -10.84 -7.91
N PHE A 175 2.20 -10.34 -8.21
CA PHE A 175 1.36 -10.90 -9.27
C PHE A 175 1.86 -10.51 -10.66
N THR A 176 1.87 -11.50 -11.57
CA THR A 176 1.94 -11.29 -13.01
C THR A 176 0.56 -11.48 -13.62
N THR A 177 0.33 -10.95 -14.81
CA THR A 177 -0.93 -11.16 -15.54
C THR A 177 -1.15 -12.66 -15.79
N GLU A 178 -0.10 -13.38 -16.17
CA GLU A 178 -0.13 -14.82 -16.44
C GLU A 178 -0.51 -15.63 -15.19
N LEU A 179 0.02 -15.28 -14.02
CA LEU A 179 -0.36 -15.94 -12.77
C LEU A 179 -1.83 -15.68 -12.42
N MET A 180 -2.30 -14.43 -12.59
CA MET A 180 -3.70 -14.08 -12.36
C MET A 180 -4.65 -14.84 -13.29
N ASP A 181 -4.28 -15.02 -14.55
CA ASP A 181 -5.09 -15.77 -15.51
C ASP A 181 -5.14 -17.28 -15.17
N ARG A 182 -4.03 -17.86 -14.71
CA ARG A 182 -3.99 -19.23 -14.19
C ARG A 182 -4.86 -19.40 -12.95
N ILE A 183 -4.84 -18.43 -12.03
CA ILE A 183 -5.68 -18.42 -10.82
C ILE A 183 -7.16 -18.38 -11.20
N LYS A 184 -7.55 -17.52 -12.14
CA LYS A 184 -8.94 -17.46 -12.65
C LYS A 184 -9.34 -18.76 -13.34
N ALA A 185 -8.45 -19.36 -14.13
CA ALA A 185 -8.70 -20.65 -14.80
C ALA A 185 -8.90 -21.80 -13.82
N LYS A 186 -8.37 -21.72 -12.59
CA LYS A 186 -8.60 -22.67 -11.50
C LYS A 186 -9.99 -22.51 -10.84
N GLY A 187 -10.78 -21.50 -11.22
CA GLY A 187 -12.08 -21.21 -10.61
C GLY A 187 -12.01 -20.28 -9.39
N VAL A 188 -10.86 -19.64 -9.16
CA VAL A 188 -10.70 -18.61 -8.12
C VAL A 188 -11.12 -17.26 -8.70
N LYS A 189 -12.00 -16.55 -8.01
CA LYS A 189 -12.42 -15.20 -8.42
C LYS A 189 -11.44 -14.15 -7.92
N ILE A 190 -11.35 -13.02 -8.63
CA ILE A 190 -10.54 -11.87 -8.22
C ILE A 190 -11.46 -10.64 -8.25
N ALA A 191 -11.50 -9.92 -7.15
CA ALA A 191 -12.24 -8.67 -7.00
C ALA A 191 -11.31 -7.56 -6.50
N TYR A 192 -11.74 -6.30 -6.67
CA TYR A 192 -10.92 -5.15 -6.35
C TYR A 192 -11.64 -4.23 -5.36
N VAL A 193 -10.85 -3.65 -4.50
CA VAL A 193 -11.20 -2.50 -3.66
C VAL A 193 -10.18 -1.42 -3.88
N THR A 194 -10.53 -0.18 -3.64
CA THR A 194 -9.57 0.93 -3.65
C THR A 194 -9.28 1.37 -2.22
N LEU A 195 -8.01 1.52 -1.87
CA LEU A 195 -7.58 2.26 -0.68
C LEU A 195 -6.36 3.08 -1.06
N HIS A 196 -6.47 4.39 -0.95
CA HIS A 196 -5.37 5.30 -1.23
C HIS A 196 -4.44 5.38 -0.03
N VAL A 197 -3.30 4.68 -0.14
CA VAL A 197 -2.30 4.61 0.93
C VAL A 197 -1.62 5.96 1.09
N GLY A 198 -1.68 6.50 2.31
CA GLY A 198 -0.95 7.70 2.70
C GLY A 198 0.49 7.39 3.14
N LEU A 199 1.35 8.40 3.13
CA LEU A 199 2.76 8.26 3.59
C LEU A 199 2.90 7.92 5.08
N GLY A 200 1.83 8.07 5.84
CA GLY A 200 1.80 7.71 7.26
C GLY A 200 2.12 6.25 7.55
N THR A 201 1.84 5.37 6.59
CA THR A 201 2.08 3.91 6.69
C THR A 201 3.56 3.56 6.92
N PHE A 202 4.49 4.44 6.52
CA PHE A 202 5.93 4.23 6.72
C PHE A 202 6.48 4.87 8.00
N ARG A 203 5.63 5.51 8.81
CA ARG A 203 6.07 6.11 10.08
C ARG A 203 6.05 5.04 11.18
N PRO A 204 7.12 4.91 11.98
CA PRO A 204 7.13 4.00 13.12
C PRO A 204 6.11 4.43 14.17
N VAL A 205 5.59 3.49 14.92
CA VAL A 205 4.77 3.74 16.11
C VAL A 205 5.66 4.40 17.16
N LYS A 206 5.22 5.54 17.69
CA LYS A 206 6.00 6.36 18.65
C LYS A 206 5.41 6.38 20.06
N VAL A 207 4.43 5.53 20.33
CA VAL A 207 3.76 5.46 21.63
C VAL A 207 4.13 4.16 22.33
N ASP A 208 4.37 4.21 23.64
CA ASP A 208 4.65 3.03 24.45
C ASP A 208 3.38 2.17 24.64
N ASP A 209 2.23 2.82 24.72
CA ASP A 209 0.92 2.18 24.79
C ASP A 209 0.26 2.21 23.41
N VAL A 210 0.22 1.05 22.76
CA VAL A 210 -0.32 0.90 21.40
C VAL A 210 -1.76 1.36 21.26
N THR A 211 -2.58 1.27 22.32
CA THR A 211 -3.98 1.70 22.31
C THR A 211 -4.14 3.22 22.11
N LYS A 212 -3.08 3.99 22.37
CA LYS A 212 -3.04 5.45 22.17
C LYS A 212 -2.55 5.86 20.78
N HIS A 213 -2.15 4.89 19.94
CA HIS A 213 -1.72 5.19 18.58
C HIS A 213 -2.91 5.64 17.73
N LYS A 214 -2.76 6.79 17.06
CA LYS A 214 -3.75 7.30 16.11
C LYS A 214 -3.31 6.93 14.70
N MET A 215 -4.11 6.10 14.04
CA MET A 215 -3.91 5.78 12.63
C MET A 215 -4.22 6.99 11.75
N HIS A 216 -3.55 7.05 10.61
CA HIS A 216 -3.91 8.02 9.56
C HIS A 216 -5.20 7.59 8.90
N SER A 217 -6.06 8.57 8.61
CA SER A 217 -7.29 8.37 7.86
C SER A 217 -6.96 8.23 6.37
N GLU A 218 -7.39 7.14 5.74
CA GLU A 218 -7.16 6.81 4.33
C GLU A 218 -8.50 6.57 3.64
N HIS A 219 -8.64 7.14 2.44
CA HIS A 219 -9.85 6.97 1.64
C HIS A 219 -9.93 5.57 1.07
N TYR A 220 -11.10 4.95 1.14
CA TYR A 220 -11.38 3.64 0.55
C TYR A 220 -12.69 3.65 -0.24
N GLU A 221 -12.80 2.69 -1.16
CA GLU A 221 -14.00 2.37 -1.91
C GLU A 221 -14.16 0.86 -2.02
N VAL A 222 -15.40 0.37 -1.82
CA VAL A 222 -15.81 -1.02 -2.09
C VAL A 222 -16.90 -0.99 -3.16
N PRO A 223 -16.60 -1.39 -4.41
CA PRO A 223 -17.58 -1.44 -5.49
C PRO A 223 -18.72 -2.44 -5.23
N GLU A 224 -19.87 -2.21 -5.86
CA GLU A 224 -21.05 -3.08 -5.71
C GLU A 224 -20.75 -4.53 -6.12
N GLU A 225 -20.05 -4.71 -7.24
CA GLU A 225 -19.66 -6.05 -7.72
C GLU A 225 -18.77 -6.78 -6.71
N THR A 226 -17.80 -6.09 -6.13
CA THR A 226 -16.90 -6.64 -5.13
C THR A 226 -17.66 -7.05 -3.86
N ALA A 227 -18.54 -6.19 -3.36
CA ALA A 227 -19.37 -6.50 -2.19
C ALA A 227 -20.25 -7.72 -2.42
N LYS A 228 -20.89 -7.80 -3.60
CA LYS A 228 -21.69 -8.97 -4.01
C LYS A 228 -20.86 -10.25 -4.05
N LEU A 229 -19.68 -10.22 -4.70
CA LEU A 229 -18.79 -11.39 -4.81
C LEU A 229 -18.33 -11.89 -3.44
N ILE A 230 -18.00 -10.98 -2.51
CA ILE A 230 -17.59 -11.34 -1.14
C ILE A 230 -18.73 -12.08 -0.42
N ASN A 231 -19.94 -11.51 -0.45
CA ASN A 231 -21.09 -12.10 0.22
C ASN A 231 -21.48 -13.45 -0.40
N GLU A 232 -21.44 -13.58 -1.71
CA GLU A 232 -21.69 -14.86 -2.42
C GLU A 232 -20.63 -15.90 -2.05
N THR A 233 -19.35 -15.52 -2.01
CA THR A 233 -18.25 -16.43 -1.64
C THR A 233 -18.45 -16.97 -0.23
N LYS A 234 -18.72 -16.10 0.73
CA LYS A 234 -18.98 -16.51 2.14
C LYS A 234 -20.20 -17.42 2.24
N LYS A 235 -21.31 -17.07 1.56
CA LYS A 235 -22.54 -17.87 1.54
C LYS A 235 -22.32 -19.28 0.98
N ASN A 236 -21.43 -19.42 0.00
CA ASN A 236 -21.11 -20.69 -0.66
C ASN A 236 -19.99 -21.49 0.05
N GLY A 237 -19.48 -21.00 1.20
CA GLY A 237 -18.41 -21.67 1.95
C GLY A 237 -17.00 -21.50 1.37
N GLY A 238 -16.83 -20.59 0.41
CA GLY A 238 -15.53 -20.21 -0.13
C GLY A 238 -14.77 -19.25 0.82
N ARG A 239 -13.45 -19.14 0.64
CA ARG A 239 -12.60 -18.27 1.44
C ARG A 239 -12.46 -16.90 0.80
N VAL A 240 -12.46 -15.86 1.61
CA VAL A 240 -12.10 -14.48 1.23
C VAL A 240 -10.66 -14.22 1.66
N ILE A 241 -9.78 -14.04 0.68
CA ILE A 241 -8.34 -13.88 0.87
C ILE A 241 -7.95 -12.46 0.46
N ALA A 242 -7.47 -11.67 1.41
CA ALA A 242 -6.99 -10.32 1.11
C ALA A 242 -5.58 -10.36 0.51
N VAL A 243 -5.39 -9.61 -0.57
CA VAL A 243 -4.08 -9.30 -1.13
C VAL A 243 -3.61 -7.97 -0.56
N GLY A 244 -2.76 -8.04 0.45
CA GLY A 244 -2.21 -6.90 1.17
C GLY A 244 -3.02 -6.46 2.40
N THR A 245 -2.31 -5.81 3.29
CA THR A 245 -2.89 -5.22 4.51
C THR A 245 -3.87 -4.09 4.20
N THR A 246 -3.77 -3.46 3.04
CA THR A 246 -4.72 -2.44 2.55
C THR A 246 -6.10 -3.02 2.29
N SER A 247 -6.17 -4.13 1.53
CA SER A 247 -7.43 -4.86 1.30
C SER A 247 -8.01 -5.39 2.59
N CYS A 248 -7.18 -5.97 3.47
CA CYS A 248 -7.58 -6.40 4.82
C CYS A 248 -8.23 -5.26 5.60
N ARG A 249 -7.57 -4.11 5.70
CA ARG A 249 -8.08 -2.94 6.44
C ARG A 249 -9.37 -2.40 5.84
N THR A 250 -9.52 -2.37 4.52
CA THR A 250 -10.75 -1.94 3.85
C THR A 250 -11.91 -2.85 4.24
N LEU A 251 -11.75 -4.17 4.06
CA LEU A 251 -12.82 -5.12 4.31
C LEU A 251 -13.22 -5.16 5.79
N GLU A 252 -12.25 -5.22 6.69
CA GLU A 252 -12.54 -5.26 8.14
C GLU A 252 -13.12 -3.92 8.65
N SER A 253 -12.77 -2.78 8.04
CA SER A 253 -13.40 -1.49 8.34
C SER A 253 -14.88 -1.48 7.98
N VAL A 254 -15.22 -1.96 6.78
CA VAL A 254 -16.61 -2.00 6.31
C VAL A 254 -17.43 -2.96 7.19
N ALA A 255 -16.90 -4.15 7.49
CA ALA A 255 -17.56 -5.11 8.36
C ALA A 255 -17.71 -4.61 9.80
N ALA A 256 -16.73 -3.88 10.33
CA ALA A 256 -16.82 -3.27 11.67
C ALA A 256 -17.89 -2.17 11.73
N MET A 257 -17.99 -1.36 10.66
CA MET A 257 -18.91 -0.21 10.60
C MET A 257 -20.36 -0.63 10.34
N TYR A 258 -20.57 -1.61 9.47
CA TYR A 258 -21.92 -1.96 8.98
C TYR A 258 -22.42 -3.34 9.42
N GLY A 259 -21.53 -4.18 9.98
CA GLY A 259 -21.85 -5.58 10.33
C GLY A 259 -21.82 -6.55 9.14
N GLU A 260 -21.74 -6.05 7.92
CA GLU A 260 -21.72 -6.80 6.66
C GLU A 260 -20.87 -6.08 5.61
N ILE A 261 -20.52 -6.75 4.53
CA ILE A 261 -19.87 -6.12 3.39
C ILE A 261 -20.93 -5.58 2.43
N LYS A 262 -20.89 -4.28 2.16
CA LYS A 262 -21.77 -3.59 1.22
C LYS A 262 -21.01 -2.56 0.39
N PRO A 263 -21.56 -2.14 -0.76
CA PRO A 263 -20.99 -1.05 -1.56
C PRO A 263 -20.92 0.22 -0.73
N CYS A 264 -19.76 0.83 -0.66
CA CYS A 264 -19.54 2.08 0.07
C CYS A 264 -18.20 2.71 -0.26
N GLU A 265 -18.11 4.00 -0.02
CA GLU A 265 -16.86 4.76 0.02
C GLU A 265 -16.76 5.52 1.34
N GLY A 266 -15.57 5.86 1.75
CA GLY A 266 -15.38 6.59 2.99
C GLY A 266 -13.92 6.70 3.41
N PHE A 267 -13.72 6.93 4.69
CA PHE A 267 -12.39 7.02 5.28
C PHE A 267 -12.25 5.99 6.40
N THR A 268 -11.09 5.36 6.48
CA THR A 268 -10.75 4.42 7.55
C THR A 268 -9.48 4.83 8.28
N ASP A 269 -9.53 4.78 9.58
CA ASP A 269 -8.41 4.85 10.50
C ASP A 269 -8.31 3.58 11.36
N ILE A 270 -8.86 2.47 10.86
CA ILE A 270 -8.88 1.20 11.58
C ILE A 270 -7.47 0.79 12.00
N PHE A 271 -7.32 0.49 13.28
CA PHE A 271 -6.08 -0.02 13.84
C PHE A 271 -6.29 -1.47 14.29
N ILE A 272 -5.68 -2.39 13.54
CA ILE A 272 -5.75 -3.83 13.80
C ILE A 272 -4.50 -4.25 14.56
N TYR A 273 -4.67 -4.77 15.77
CA TYR A 273 -3.61 -5.26 16.65
C TYR A 273 -4.09 -6.50 17.42
N PRO A 274 -3.22 -7.25 18.12
CA PRO A 274 -3.60 -8.47 18.82
C PRO A 274 -4.82 -8.30 19.72
N GLY A 275 -5.81 -9.19 19.58
CA GLY A 275 -7.12 -9.11 20.19
C GLY A 275 -8.24 -8.61 19.25
N PHE A 276 -7.90 -8.21 18.01
CA PHE A 276 -8.89 -7.88 17.00
C PHE A 276 -9.59 -9.13 16.46
N GLU A 277 -10.92 -9.07 16.35
CA GLU A 277 -11.75 -10.14 15.80
C GLU A 277 -12.02 -9.89 14.32
N PHE A 278 -11.42 -10.70 13.45
CA PHE A 278 -11.65 -10.63 12.00
C PHE A 278 -13.03 -11.18 11.66
N LYS A 279 -13.76 -10.43 10.82
CA LYS A 279 -15.15 -10.76 10.44
C LYS A 279 -15.26 -11.29 9.01
N VAL A 280 -14.31 -10.94 8.15
CA VAL A 280 -14.39 -11.20 6.72
C VAL A 280 -13.28 -12.12 6.24
N LEU A 281 -12.04 -11.89 6.68
CA LEU A 281 -10.88 -12.55 6.13
C LEU A 281 -10.70 -13.98 6.61
N ASP A 282 -10.48 -14.88 5.63
CA ASP A 282 -10.08 -16.27 5.85
C ASP A 282 -8.59 -16.48 5.57
N GLY A 283 -7.98 -15.64 4.72
CA GLY A 283 -6.56 -15.67 4.39
C GLY A 283 -5.98 -14.31 4.08
N LEU A 284 -4.67 -14.18 4.16
CA LEU A 284 -3.93 -12.94 3.91
C LEU A 284 -2.64 -13.20 3.15
N ILE A 285 -2.48 -12.58 1.99
CA ILE A 285 -1.21 -12.49 1.26
C ILE A 285 -0.57 -11.14 1.60
N THR A 286 0.67 -11.14 2.08
CA THR A 286 1.34 -9.89 2.49
C THR A 286 2.86 -9.98 2.38
N ASN A 287 3.55 -8.84 2.44
CA ASN A 287 5.01 -8.79 2.54
C ASN A 287 5.47 -8.97 3.99
N PHE A 288 6.77 -9.15 4.19
CA PHE A 288 7.38 -9.00 5.50
C PHE A 288 7.48 -7.52 5.88
N HIS A 289 6.99 -7.17 7.07
CA HIS A 289 6.83 -5.80 7.53
C HIS A 289 7.97 -5.33 8.43
N LEU A 290 8.10 -4.00 8.58
CA LEU A 290 9.05 -3.36 9.49
C LEU A 290 8.79 -3.76 10.95
N PRO A 291 9.85 -3.99 11.75
CA PRO A 291 9.71 -4.03 13.20
C PRO A 291 9.02 -2.76 13.73
N GLU A 292 8.30 -2.89 14.83
CA GLU A 292 7.62 -1.78 15.52
C GLU A 292 6.61 -1.00 14.64
N SER A 293 6.12 -1.64 13.57
CA SER A 293 5.10 -1.05 12.69
C SER A 293 3.69 -1.55 13.03
N THR A 294 2.69 -0.76 12.66
CA THR A 294 1.28 -1.16 12.78
C THR A 294 0.97 -2.41 11.94
N LEU A 295 1.74 -2.65 10.88
CA LEU A 295 1.53 -3.79 9.98
C LEU A 295 1.99 -5.12 10.59
N ILE A 296 3.07 -5.14 11.38
CA ILE A 296 3.45 -6.37 12.10
C ILE A 296 2.43 -6.71 13.19
N MET A 297 1.77 -5.69 13.77
CA MET A 297 0.68 -5.89 14.72
C MET A 297 -0.53 -6.50 14.05
N LEU A 298 -0.88 -6.06 12.83
CA LEU A 298 -1.98 -6.61 12.04
C LEU A 298 -1.77 -8.09 11.73
N VAL A 299 -0.61 -8.48 11.22
CA VAL A 299 -0.33 -9.90 10.91
C VAL A 299 -0.26 -10.74 12.20
N SER A 300 0.21 -10.16 13.31
CA SER A 300 0.19 -10.81 14.62
C SER A 300 -1.23 -10.98 15.18
N ALA A 301 -2.13 -10.04 14.91
CA ALA A 301 -3.54 -10.18 15.24
C ALA A 301 -4.20 -11.30 14.44
N PHE A 302 -3.80 -11.47 13.16
CA PHE A 302 -4.38 -12.46 12.25
C PHE A 302 -3.91 -13.90 12.52
N ALA A 303 -2.65 -14.10 12.86
CA ALA A 303 -2.06 -15.44 12.98
C ALA A 303 -1.55 -15.80 14.39
N GLY A 304 -1.62 -14.87 15.34
CA GLY A 304 -1.02 -15.00 16.66
C GLY A 304 0.42 -14.48 16.70
N TYR A 305 0.75 -13.79 17.80
CA TYR A 305 2.03 -13.11 17.96
C TYR A 305 3.22 -14.07 17.91
N ASP A 306 3.20 -15.15 18.69
CA ASP A 306 4.32 -16.08 18.80
C ASP A 306 4.59 -16.79 17.47
N PHE A 307 3.55 -17.19 16.75
CA PHE A 307 3.67 -17.84 15.46
C PHE A 307 4.26 -16.89 14.39
N ILE A 308 3.79 -15.66 14.33
CA ILE A 308 4.35 -14.64 13.44
C ILE A 308 5.82 -14.35 13.78
N MET A 309 6.15 -14.19 15.07
CA MET A 309 7.54 -13.94 15.46
C MET A 309 8.46 -15.13 15.13
N ASN A 310 7.95 -16.35 15.22
CA ASN A 310 8.69 -17.53 14.76
C ASN A 310 8.89 -17.52 13.23
N ALA A 311 7.85 -17.21 12.46
CA ALA A 311 7.93 -17.08 11.01
C ALA A 311 8.96 -16.00 10.57
N TYR A 312 9.02 -14.87 11.28
CA TYR A 312 10.00 -13.82 11.01
C TYR A 312 11.43 -14.23 11.35
N LYS A 313 11.64 -14.99 12.45
CA LYS A 313 12.95 -15.56 12.79
C LYS A 313 13.41 -16.56 11.72
N GLU A 314 12.52 -17.45 11.26
CA GLU A 314 12.82 -18.38 10.19
C GLU A 314 13.11 -17.66 8.88
N ALA A 315 12.33 -16.62 8.52
CA ALA A 315 12.58 -15.81 7.33
C ALA A 315 13.95 -15.13 7.36
N VAL A 316 14.39 -14.60 8.52
CA VAL A 316 15.73 -14.01 8.68
C VAL A 316 16.83 -15.07 8.54
N LYS A 317 16.67 -16.24 9.17
CA LYS A 317 17.60 -17.36 9.08
C LYS A 317 17.77 -17.84 7.65
N GLU A 318 16.66 -17.98 6.92
CA GLU A 318 16.60 -18.42 5.53
C GLU A 318 16.87 -17.30 4.53
N LYS A 319 17.24 -16.09 4.99
CA LYS A 319 17.60 -14.93 4.18
C LYS A 319 16.50 -14.53 3.18
N TYR A 320 15.26 -14.49 3.64
CA TYR A 320 14.19 -13.85 2.88
C TYR A 320 14.46 -12.37 2.71
N ARG A 321 13.94 -11.82 1.63
CA ARG A 321 13.99 -10.39 1.34
C ARG A 321 12.81 -9.70 2.03
N PHE A 322 13.04 -8.51 2.58
CA PHE A 322 12.05 -7.81 3.40
C PHE A 322 11.52 -6.55 2.73
N PHE A 323 10.32 -6.13 3.14
CA PHE A 323 9.60 -4.91 2.81
C PHE A 323 9.07 -4.86 1.36
N SER A 324 8.93 -3.64 0.77
CA SER A 324 8.14 -3.40 -0.45
C SER A 324 8.52 -4.26 -1.66
N PHE A 325 9.80 -4.46 -1.91
CA PHE A 325 10.32 -5.31 -3.00
C PHE A 325 10.83 -6.66 -2.51
N GLY A 326 10.49 -7.00 -1.27
CA GLY A 326 10.88 -8.24 -0.64
C GLY A 326 10.07 -9.44 -1.10
N ASP A 327 10.11 -10.49 -0.29
CA ASP A 327 9.37 -11.72 -0.47
C ASP A 327 7.99 -11.65 0.21
N ALA A 328 7.16 -12.65 -0.01
CA ALA A 328 5.78 -12.68 0.48
C ALA A 328 5.55 -13.73 1.57
N MET A 329 4.49 -13.52 2.33
CA MET A 329 3.84 -14.52 3.18
C MET A 329 2.42 -14.79 2.67
N PHE A 330 1.97 -16.02 2.77
CA PHE A 330 0.57 -16.39 2.69
C PHE A 330 0.15 -17.01 4.02
N ILE A 331 -0.80 -16.40 4.69
CA ILE A 331 -1.31 -16.79 6.00
C ILE A 331 -2.74 -17.31 5.80
N SER A 332 -2.97 -18.61 6.03
CA SER A 332 -4.24 -19.30 5.84
C SER A 332 -4.76 -19.94 7.12
#